data_2dde668d3b65349b85ee36f74e8c3518
#
_entry.id   2dde668d3b65349b85ee36f74e8c3518
#
_cell.length_a   1.000
_cell.length_b   1.000
_cell.length_c   1.000
_cell.angle_alpha   90.00
_cell.angle_beta   90.00
_cell.angle_gamma   90.00
#
_symmetry.space_group_name_H-M   'P 1'
#
loop_
_entity.id
_entity.type
_entity.pdbx_description
1 polymer ?
#
loop_
_entity_poly.entity_id
_entity_poly.type
_entity_poly.pdbx_seq_one_letter_code
_entity_poly.pdbx_strand_id
1 'polypeptide(L)'
;FKTNKNLQDFMSVRTIEFYITDSTYEGLKIPNTAILEKTFIKMPLGCIVESLSGKSVVKRTNGSDELVKVTVESTDDKFAYIRQDFDALKIGDIVLNGTGESAVEYRLSEVSTKVGVLTANGAYAKFAGISVLGQNSQYTIADAAASSLKAYDKIITNASEVNEGDEIY
;
A
#
# COMPACT_ATOMS: atom_id res chain seq x y z
N PHE A 1 -32.50 19.41 -16.36
CA PHE A 1 -32.84 18.14 -15.70
C PHE A 1 -34.30 17.82 -15.89
N LYS A 2 -34.64 16.58 -16.23
CA LYS A 2 -36.02 16.08 -16.22
C LYS A 2 -36.06 14.89 -15.25
N THR A 3 -36.93 14.97 -14.25
CA THR A 3 -37.28 13.82 -13.42
C THR A 3 -38.77 13.61 -13.47
N ASN A 4 -39.20 12.37 -13.49
CA ASN A 4 -40.59 11.95 -13.43
C ASN A 4 -40.87 11.07 -12.20
N LYS A 5 -39.88 10.96 -11.29
CA LYS A 5 -40.01 10.22 -10.05
C LYS A 5 -40.15 11.19 -8.87
N ASN A 6 -41.04 10.90 -7.94
CA ASN A 6 -41.21 11.61 -6.66
C ASN A 6 -41.45 13.11 -6.79
N LEU A 7 -42.12 13.55 -7.85
CA LEU A 7 -42.43 14.98 -8.05
C LEU A 7 -43.22 15.58 -6.89
N GLN A 8 -44.03 14.79 -6.21
CA GLN A 8 -44.83 15.25 -5.07
C GLN A 8 -43.96 15.68 -3.87
N ASP A 9 -42.81 15.05 -3.69
CA ASP A 9 -41.90 15.36 -2.57
C ASP A 9 -41.21 16.71 -2.75
N PHE A 10 -41.18 17.27 -3.97
CA PHE A 10 -40.52 18.52 -4.29
C PHE A 10 -41.47 19.72 -4.43
N MET A 11 -42.76 19.51 -4.40
CA MET A 11 -43.74 20.60 -4.63
C MET A 11 -43.76 21.67 -3.54
N SER A 12 -43.30 21.36 -2.33
CA SER A 12 -43.22 22.27 -1.18
C SER A 12 -41.81 22.84 -0.94
N VAL A 13 -40.81 22.42 -1.70
CA VAL A 13 -39.40 22.77 -1.50
C VAL A 13 -39.04 23.95 -2.40
N ARG A 14 -38.58 25.06 -1.82
CA ARG A 14 -38.14 26.26 -2.57
C ARG A 14 -36.72 26.12 -3.15
N THR A 15 -35.89 25.33 -2.50
CA THR A 15 -34.47 25.15 -2.90
C THR A 15 -34.13 23.67 -2.79
N ILE A 16 -33.56 23.12 -3.83
CA ILE A 16 -33.10 21.73 -3.88
C ILE A 16 -31.59 21.77 -4.09
N GLU A 17 -30.84 21.20 -3.17
CA GLU A 17 -29.43 20.93 -3.35
C GLU A 17 -29.28 19.57 -4.05
N PHE A 18 -28.51 19.53 -5.10
CA PHE A 18 -28.20 18.27 -5.80
C PHE A 18 -26.72 18.20 -6.09
N TYR A 19 -26.21 17.00 -6.06
CA TYR A 19 -24.84 16.69 -6.42
C TYR A 19 -24.84 15.93 -7.75
N ILE A 20 -24.02 16.40 -8.67
CA ILE A 20 -23.77 15.66 -9.92
C ILE A 20 -22.62 14.72 -9.64
N THR A 21 -22.92 13.43 -9.66
CA THR A 21 -21.89 12.39 -9.57
C THR A 21 -21.59 11.94 -10.99
N ASP A 22 -20.45 12.33 -11.52
CA ASP A 22 -20.04 12.03 -12.90
C ASP A 22 -19.50 10.61 -13.07
N SER A 23 -19.11 9.97 -11.95
CA SER A 23 -18.65 8.59 -11.93
C SER A 23 -19.12 7.86 -10.67
N THR A 24 -19.72 6.69 -10.85
CA THR A 24 -19.96 5.73 -9.77
C THR A 24 -18.82 4.71 -9.79
N TYR A 25 -17.97 4.77 -8.78
CA TYR A 25 -16.96 3.73 -8.58
C TYR A 25 -17.55 2.63 -7.71
N GLU A 26 -17.43 1.39 -8.18
CA GLU A 26 -17.68 0.23 -7.35
C GLU A 26 -16.39 -0.21 -6.65
N GLY A 27 -16.39 -0.28 -5.33
CA GLY A 27 -15.18 -0.61 -4.57
C GLY A 27 -15.38 -0.52 -3.07
N LEU A 28 -14.27 -0.68 -2.35
CA LEU A 28 -14.23 -0.57 -0.90
C LEU A 28 -14.27 0.89 -0.48
N LYS A 29 -15.25 1.26 0.34
CA LYS A 29 -15.40 2.61 0.86
C LYS A 29 -14.60 2.76 2.16
N ILE A 30 -13.60 3.61 2.15
CA ILE A 30 -12.62 3.79 3.23
C ILE A 30 -12.67 5.24 3.72
N PRO A 31 -12.82 5.52 5.04
CA PRO A 31 -12.70 6.86 5.58
C PRO A 31 -11.32 7.46 5.30
N ASN A 32 -11.25 8.74 4.92
CA ASN A 32 -9.96 9.38 4.63
C ASN A 32 -9.02 9.43 5.84
N THR A 33 -9.57 9.40 7.06
CA THR A 33 -8.79 9.34 8.31
C THR A 33 -8.03 8.02 8.51
N ALA A 34 -8.41 6.97 7.79
CA ALA A 34 -7.73 5.68 7.81
C ALA A 34 -6.61 5.59 6.75
N ILE A 35 -6.56 6.54 5.81
CA ILE A 35 -5.59 6.51 4.71
C ILE A 35 -4.24 7.03 5.20
N LEU A 36 -3.20 6.29 4.85
CA LEU A 36 -1.82 6.70 5.07
C LEU A 36 -0.96 6.37 3.85
N GLU A 37 0.14 7.08 3.74
CA GLU A 37 1.15 6.83 2.74
C GLU A 37 2.37 6.19 3.37
N LYS A 38 2.95 5.20 2.70
CA LYS A 38 4.16 4.52 3.14
C LYS A 38 5.16 4.41 2.01
N THR A 39 6.42 4.68 2.32
CA THR A 39 7.51 4.62 1.37
C THR A 39 8.22 3.27 1.45
N PHE A 40 8.47 2.69 0.29
CA PHE A 40 9.15 1.41 0.11
C PHE A 40 10.37 1.58 -0.77
N ILE A 41 11.40 0.78 -0.53
CA ILE A 41 12.53 0.65 -1.45
C ILE A 41 12.06 -0.17 -2.64
N LYS A 42 12.25 0.36 -3.84
CA LYS A 42 11.95 -0.33 -5.09
C LYS A 42 13.24 -0.92 -5.65
N MET A 43 13.22 -2.21 -5.96
CA MET A 43 14.36 -2.91 -6.55
C MET A 43 13.92 -3.98 -7.55
N PRO A 44 14.78 -4.40 -8.50
CA PRO A 44 14.48 -5.49 -9.41
C PRO A 44 14.18 -6.80 -8.67
N LEU A 45 13.24 -7.59 -9.20
CA LEU A 45 12.87 -8.89 -8.63
C LEU A 45 14.07 -9.85 -8.51
N GLY A 46 15.04 -9.76 -9.42
CA GLY A 46 16.24 -10.59 -9.38
C GLY A 46 17.17 -10.33 -8.18
N CYS A 47 16.94 -9.25 -7.41
CA CYS A 47 17.65 -9.02 -6.15
C CYS A 47 17.11 -9.86 -4.99
N ILE A 48 15.90 -10.43 -5.14
CA ILE A 48 15.27 -11.22 -4.08
C ILE A 48 15.73 -12.66 -4.13
N VAL A 49 16.27 -13.13 -3.03
CA VAL A 49 16.64 -14.53 -2.82
C VAL A 49 15.61 -15.17 -1.90
N GLU A 50 14.96 -16.22 -2.35
CA GLU A 50 14.05 -17.00 -1.53
C GLU A 50 14.81 -18.10 -0.80
N SER A 51 14.62 -18.18 0.51
CA SER A 51 15.19 -19.21 1.36
C SER A 51 14.12 -19.85 2.25
N LEU A 52 14.46 -20.95 2.91
CA LEU A 52 13.56 -21.61 3.86
C LEU A 52 13.14 -20.68 5.04
N SER A 53 13.97 -19.67 5.33
CA SER A 53 13.71 -18.67 6.38
C SER A 53 12.94 -17.43 5.90
N GLY A 54 12.57 -17.37 4.62
CA GLY A 54 11.83 -16.27 4.00
C GLY A 54 12.61 -15.57 2.87
N LYS A 55 12.16 -14.36 2.52
CA LYS A 55 12.77 -13.57 1.47
C LYS A 55 13.94 -12.75 2.02
N SER A 56 15.02 -12.70 1.26
CA SER A 56 16.27 -12.02 1.63
C SER A 56 16.87 -11.33 0.41
N VAL A 57 17.83 -10.45 0.63
CA VAL A 57 18.69 -9.86 -0.40
C VAL A 57 20.14 -10.08 -0.03
N VAL A 58 21.03 -10.17 -1.00
CA VAL A 58 22.47 -10.22 -0.76
C VAL A 58 22.99 -8.79 -0.79
N LYS A 59 23.34 -8.25 0.36
CA LYS A 59 23.94 -6.92 0.50
C LYS A 59 25.45 -7.03 0.41
N ARG A 60 26.06 -6.19 -0.42
CA ARG A 60 27.52 -6.10 -0.54
C ARG A 60 28.04 -4.89 0.22
N THR A 61 28.93 -5.15 1.17
CA THR A 61 29.57 -4.10 1.98
C THR A 61 31.09 -4.34 1.99
N ASN A 62 31.85 -3.40 1.46
CA ASN A 62 33.33 -3.48 1.41
C ASN A 62 33.87 -4.78 0.79
N GLY A 63 33.18 -5.31 -0.24
CA GLY A 63 33.55 -6.55 -0.93
C GLY A 63 33.11 -7.84 -0.23
N SER A 64 32.45 -7.75 0.90
CA SER A 64 31.83 -8.90 1.59
C SER A 64 30.34 -8.94 1.32
N ASP A 65 29.83 -10.13 1.09
CA ASP A 65 28.43 -10.41 0.82
C ASP A 65 27.75 -10.89 2.09
N GLU A 66 26.63 -10.24 2.43
CA GLU A 66 25.80 -10.55 3.59
C GLU A 66 24.36 -10.80 3.15
N LEU A 67 23.75 -11.88 3.68
CA LEU A 67 22.34 -12.17 3.43
C LEU A 67 21.46 -11.42 4.44
N VAL A 68 20.73 -10.43 3.96
CA VAL A 68 19.86 -9.59 4.77
C VAL A 68 18.41 -10.00 4.55
N LYS A 69 17.72 -10.36 5.63
CA LYS A 69 16.29 -10.69 5.59
C LYS A 69 15.47 -9.42 5.33
N VAL A 70 14.50 -9.53 4.41
CA VAL A 70 13.65 -8.39 4.02
C VAL A 70 12.17 -8.74 4.03
N THR A 71 11.34 -7.75 4.32
CA THR A 71 9.90 -7.87 4.18
C THR A 71 9.47 -7.28 2.84
N VAL A 72 9.04 -8.15 1.93
CA VAL A 72 8.50 -7.76 0.63
C VAL A 72 7.01 -7.47 0.80
N GLU A 73 6.60 -6.22 0.59
CA GLU A 73 5.21 -5.78 0.73
C GLU A 73 4.38 -6.16 -0.50
N SER A 74 4.93 -5.94 -1.68
CA SER A 74 4.30 -6.30 -2.95
C SER A 74 5.35 -6.45 -4.04
N THR A 75 4.96 -7.10 -5.13
CA THR A 75 5.75 -7.22 -6.35
C THR A 75 4.89 -6.84 -7.55
N ASP A 76 5.54 -6.36 -8.61
CA ASP A 76 4.98 -6.30 -9.95
C ASP A 76 5.81 -7.17 -10.90
N ASP A 77 5.60 -7.09 -12.21
CA ASP A 77 6.28 -7.94 -13.19
C ASP A 77 7.82 -7.80 -13.21
N LYS A 78 8.36 -6.69 -12.71
CA LYS A 78 9.78 -6.35 -12.80
C LYS A 78 10.42 -6.01 -11.45
N PHE A 79 9.64 -5.52 -10.50
CA PHE A 79 10.15 -4.93 -9.28
C PHE A 79 9.51 -5.53 -8.03
N ALA A 80 10.28 -5.54 -6.95
CA ALA A 80 9.84 -5.78 -5.59
C ALA A 80 9.85 -4.47 -4.79
N TYR A 81 8.86 -4.32 -3.92
CA TYR A 81 8.69 -3.19 -3.01
C TYR A 81 8.93 -3.67 -1.60
N ILE A 82 10.02 -3.19 -1.01
CA ILE A 82 10.52 -3.68 0.26
C ILE A 82 10.34 -2.62 1.32
N ARG A 83 9.93 -3.06 2.49
CA ARG A 83 9.88 -2.19 3.66
C ARG A 83 11.27 -1.67 3.96
N GLN A 84 11.38 -0.35 4.14
CA GLN A 84 12.62 0.27 4.55
C GLN A 84 12.88 -0.08 6.03
N ASP A 85 13.94 -0.84 6.24
CA ASP A 85 14.47 -1.11 7.57
C ASP A 85 15.85 -0.45 7.63
N PHE A 86 15.94 0.65 8.38
CA PHE A 86 17.13 1.48 8.42
C PHE A 86 18.34 0.77 9.02
N ASP A 87 18.12 -0.27 9.80
CA ASP A 87 19.21 -1.04 10.42
C ASP A 87 19.74 -2.11 9.46
N ALA A 88 18.85 -2.72 8.66
CA ALA A 88 19.19 -3.81 7.77
C ALA A 88 19.46 -3.33 6.32
N LEU A 89 18.58 -2.50 5.74
CA LEU A 89 18.64 -2.09 4.35
C LEU A 89 18.19 -0.65 4.17
N LYS A 90 19.02 0.16 3.50
CA LYS A 90 18.75 1.59 3.26
C LYS A 90 19.10 2.00 1.83
N ILE A 91 18.57 3.14 1.41
CA ILE A 91 18.94 3.77 0.14
C ILE A 91 20.44 4.07 0.13
N GLY A 92 21.08 3.74 -0.98
CA GLY A 92 22.54 3.85 -1.18
C GLY A 92 23.28 2.53 -1.00
N ASP A 93 22.69 1.52 -0.33
CA ASP A 93 23.28 0.20 -0.22
C ASP A 93 23.39 -0.49 -1.58
N ILE A 94 24.38 -1.37 -1.73
CA ILE A 94 24.58 -2.18 -2.92
C ILE A 94 24.06 -3.59 -2.62
N VAL A 95 23.19 -4.08 -3.48
CA VAL A 95 22.68 -5.44 -3.44
C VAL A 95 23.00 -6.18 -4.74
N LEU A 96 23.01 -7.49 -4.71
CA LEU A 96 23.25 -8.30 -5.88
C LEU A 96 21.93 -8.60 -6.60
N ASN A 97 21.91 -8.34 -7.91
CA ASN A 97 20.83 -8.73 -8.81
C ASN A 97 21.25 -9.99 -9.57
N GLY A 98 20.59 -11.09 -9.31
CA GLY A 98 20.95 -12.42 -9.81
C GLY A 98 21.69 -13.26 -8.78
N THR A 99 22.10 -14.44 -9.17
CA THR A 99 22.77 -15.44 -8.32
C THR A 99 24.08 -15.92 -8.94
N GLY A 100 25.04 -16.30 -8.08
CA GLY A 100 26.33 -16.85 -8.52
C GLY A 100 27.24 -15.84 -9.22
N GLU A 101 28.09 -16.32 -10.12
CA GLU A 101 29.10 -15.50 -10.82
C GLU A 101 28.52 -14.47 -11.80
N SER A 102 27.26 -14.61 -12.19
CA SER A 102 26.54 -13.67 -13.07
C SER A 102 25.80 -12.57 -12.33
N ALA A 103 25.89 -12.53 -11.01
CA ALA A 103 25.22 -11.51 -10.20
C ALA A 103 25.83 -10.13 -10.48
N VAL A 104 24.98 -9.15 -10.70
CA VAL A 104 25.36 -7.76 -11.00
C VAL A 104 25.05 -6.88 -9.79
N GLU A 105 25.94 -5.98 -9.46
CA GLU A 105 25.73 -5.00 -8.41
C GLU A 105 24.59 -4.03 -8.80
N TYR A 106 23.64 -3.88 -7.91
CA TYR A 106 22.55 -2.93 -8.03
C TYR A 106 22.53 -2.00 -6.82
N ARG A 107 22.68 -0.71 -7.06
CA ARG A 107 22.59 0.30 -5.99
C ARG A 107 21.14 0.67 -5.74
N LEU A 108 20.69 0.56 -4.51
CA LEU A 108 19.37 0.99 -4.10
C LEU A 108 19.26 2.51 -4.18
N SER A 109 18.51 3.02 -5.15
CA SER A 109 18.34 4.45 -5.40
C SER A 109 16.88 4.87 -5.55
N GLU A 110 15.98 3.91 -5.75
CA GLU A 110 14.59 4.20 -6.02
C GLU A 110 13.72 3.88 -4.82
N VAL A 111 12.80 4.79 -4.53
CA VAL A 111 11.72 4.62 -3.57
C VAL A 111 10.38 4.74 -4.29
N SER A 112 9.37 4.10 -3.75
CA SER A 112 7.99 4.21 -4.21
C SER A 112 7.08 4.42 -3.02
N THR A 113 6.24 5.44 -3.09
CA THR A 113 5.20 5.68 -2.08
C THR A 113 3.94 4.93 -2.49
N LYS A 114 3.36 4.21 -1.56
CA LYS A 114 2.09 3.51 -1.72
C LYS A 114 1.09 4.01 -0.71
N VAL A 115 -0.13 4.22 -1.19
CA VAL A 115 -1.28 4.55 -0.36
C VAL A 115 -1.85 3.27 0.24
N GLY A 116 -2.27 3.31 1.48
CA GLY A 116 -2.83 2.14 2.15
C GLY A 116 -3.57 2.48 3.42
N VAL A 117 -3.91 1.45 4.16
CA VAL A 117 -4.55 1.52 5.47
C VAL A 117 -3.82 0.60 6.45
N LEU A 118 -4.00 0.82 7.74
CA LEU A 118 -3.63 -0.15 8.75
C LEU A 118 -4.82 -1.07 9.03
N THR A 119 -4.61 -2.36 8.92
CA THR A 119 -5.59 -3.40 9.27
C THR A 119 -5.26 -4.00 10.62
N ALA A 120 -6.30 -4.33 11.38
CA ALA A 120 -6.18 -5.13 12.60
C ALA A 120 -6.05 -6.61 12.21
N ASN A 121 -4.83 -7.10 12.10
CA ASN A 121 -4.54 -8.50 11.80
C ASN A 121 -4.11 -9.25 13.06
N GLY A 122 -5.06 -9.90 13.71
CA GLY A 122 -4.85 -10.46 15.04
C GLY A 122 -4.68 -9.35 16.07
N ALA A 123 -3.56 -9.37 16.81
CA ALA A 123 -3.26 -8.38 17.84
C ALA A 123 -2.40 -7.20 17.34
N TYR A 124 -2.06 -7.14 16.06
CA TYR A 124 -1.10 -6.15 15.55
C TYR A 124 -1.65 -5.36 14.36
N ALA A 125 -1.23 -4.08 14.29
CA ALA A 125 -1.47 -3.23 13.13
C ALA A 125 -0.59 -3.66 11.95
N LYS A 126 -1.18 -3.91 10.79
CA LYS A 126 -0.46 -4.27 9.57
C LYS A 126 -0.86 -3.38 8.41
N PHE A 127 0.13 -2.87 7.67
CA PHE A 127 -0.13 -2.09 6.46
C PHE A 127 -0.75 -2.98 5.36
N ALA A 128 -1.79 -2.45 4.72
CA ALA A 128 -2.41 -3.03 3.53
C ALA A 128 -2.50 -1.96 2.45
N GLY A 129 -1.78 -2.15 1.35
CA GLY A 129 -1.79 -1.25 0.21
C GLY A 129 -3.15 -1.26 -0.50
N ILE A 130 -3.59 -0.10 -0.97
CA ILE A 130 -4.84 0.06 -1.72
C ILE A 130 -4.58 0.70 -3.08
N SER A 131 -5.43 0.34 -4.05
CA SER A 131 -5.52 0.99 -5.35
C SER A 131 -6.72 1.94 -5.34
N VAL A 132 -6.46 3.25 -5.42
CA VAL A 132 -7.51 4.27 -5.33
C VAL A 132 -8.19 4.43 -6.69
N LEU A 133 -9.52 4.30 -6.71
CA LEU A 133 -10.38 4.57 -7.87
C LEU A 133 -10.92 6.00 -7.86
N GLY A 134 -11.22 6.53 -6.69
CA GLY A 134 -11.73 7.89 -6.52
C GLY A 134 -11.74 8.30 -5.05
N GLN A 135 -11.79 9.62 -4.83
CA GLN A 135 -11.77 10.19 -3.49
C GLN A 135 -12.67 11.42 -3.43
N ASN A 136 -13.31 11.63 -2.30
CA ASN A 136 -13.99 12.88 -1.95
C ASN A 136 -13.48 13.41 -0.60
N SER A 137 -14.12 14.44 -0.04
CA SER A 137 -13.70 15.06 1.23
C SER A 137 -13.76 14.13 2.44
N GLN A 138 -14.52 13.03 2.39
CA GLN A 138 -14.76 12.14 3.53
C GLN A 138 -14.26 10.72 3.32
N TYR A 139 -14.32 10.23 2.07
CA TYR A 139 -14.06 8.83 1.75
C TYR A 139 -13.21 8.66 0.50
N THR A 140 -12.42 7.62 0.52
CA THR A 140 -11.69 7.08 -0.64
C THR A 140 -12.36 5.76 -1.06
N ILE A 141 -12.53 5.57 -2.37
CA ILE A 141 -12.99 4.31 -2.95
C ILE A 141 -11.78 3.56 -3.49
N ALA A 142 -11.55 2.38 -2.98
CA ALA A 142 -10.45 1.51 -3.39
C ALA A 142 -10.96 0.32 -4.21
N ASP A 143 -10.20 -0.05 -5.22
CA ASP A 143 -10.45 -1.26 -6.02
C ASP A 143 -10.24 -2.51 -5.15
N ALA A 144 -11.29 -3.29 -4.98
CA ALA A 144 -11.23 -4.51 -4.17
C ALA A 144 -10.36 -5.61 -4.79
N ALA A 145 -10.22 -5.62 -6.13
CA ALA A 145 -9.43 -6.62 -6.84
C ALA A 145 -7.93 -6.29 -6.86
N ALA A 146 -7.60 -4.99 -6.96
CA ALA A 146 -6.22 -4.51 -7.05
C ALA A 146 -5.62 -4.10 -5.70
N SER A 147 -6.40 -4.16 -4.61
CA SER A 147 -5.97 -3.83 -3.25
C SER A 147 -5.63 -5.07 -2.44
N SER A 148 -4.73 -4.93 -1.47
CA SER A 148 -4.47 -5.99 -0.48
C SER A 148 -5.57 -6.09 0.58
N LEU A 149 -6.51 -5.15 0.58
CA LEU A 149 -7.64 -5.05 1.49
C LEU A 149 -8.86 -5.78 0.92
N LYS A 150 -9.57 -6.51 1.78
CA LYS A 150 -10.81 -7.22 1.42
C LYS A 150 -12.02 -6.62 2.12
N ALA A 151 -13.21 -6.89 1.57
CA ALA A 151 -14.46 -6.54 2.25
C ALA A 151 -14.52 -7.22 3.63
N TYR A 152 -14.95 -6.45 4.63
CA TYR A 152 -15.05 -6.84 6.05
C TYR A 152 -13.71 -6.92 6.81
N ASP A 153 -12.58 -6.60 6.20
CA ASP A 153 -11.35 -6.41 6.96
C ASP A 153 -11.53 -5.24 7.94
N LYS A 154 -11.04 -5.42 9.16
CA LYS A 154 -11.07 -4.37 10.17
C LYS A 154 -9.94 -3.40 9.91
N ILE A 155 -10.26 -2.13 9.69
CA ILE A 155 -9.29 -1.06 9.47
C ILE A 155 -9.22 -0.12 10.67
N ILE A 156 -8.05 0.46 10.89
CA ILE A 156 -7.82 1.47 11.92
C ILE A 156 -8.17 2.83 11.31
N THR A 157 -9.15 3.51 11.89
CA THR A 157 -9.69 4.76 11.32
C THR A 157 -8.88 6.01 11.66
N ASN A 158 -8.08 5.98 12.72
CA ASN A 158 -7.15 7.05 13.12
C ASN A 158 -5.72 6.62 12.86
N ALA A 159 -5.38 6.45 11.59
CA ALA A 159 -4.08 5.93 11.16
C ALA A 159 -2.87 6.79 11.58
N SER A 160 -3.08 8.07 11.93
CA SER A 160 -2.02 8.97 12.40
C SER A 160 -1.53 8.68 13.82
N GLU A 161 -2.31 7.92 14.61
CA GLU A 161 -2.00 7.64 16.02
C GLU A 161 -1.40 6.24 16.25
N VAL A 162 -1.38 5.41 15.21
CA VAL A 162 -0.98 4.01 15.30
C VAL A 162 0.13 3.73 14.29
N ASN A 163 1.18 3.05 14.72
CA ASN A 163 2.25 2.58 13.85
C ASN A 163 2.04 1.12 13.47
N GLU A 164 2.61 0.73 12.34
CA GLU A 164 2.63 -0.67 11.96
C GLU A 164 3.46 -1.49 12.95
N GLY A 165 2.88 -2.60 13.42
CA GLY A 165 3.45 -3.45 14.44
C GLY A 165 3.01 -3.12 15.86
N ASP A 166 2.26 -2.02 16.07
CA ASP A 166 1.68 -1.72 17.37
C ASP A 166 0.64 -2.79 17.75
N GLU A 167 0.61 -3.15 19.02
CA GLU A 167 -0.42 -4.03 19.58
C GLU A 167 -1.76 -3.29 19.62
N ILE A 168 -2.80 -3.97 19.15
CA ILE A 168 -4.17 -3.44 19.11
C ILE A 168 -5.04 -4.30 20.04
N TYR A 169 -5.65 -3.65 21.02
CA TYR A 169 -6.56 -4.29 21.99
C TYR A 169 -8.03 -4.03 21.66
#